data_c4513c41f1f45f156145f85b74cc64c8
#
_entry.id   c4513c41f1f45f156145f85b74cc64c8
#
_cell.length_a   1.000
_cell.length_b   1.000
_cell.length_c   1.000
_cell.angle_alpha   90.00
_cell.angle_beta   90.00
_cell.angle_gamma   90.00
#
_symmetry.space_group_name_H-M   'P 1'
#
loop_
_entity.id
_entity.type
_entity.pdbx_description
1 polymer ?
#
loop_
_entity_poly.entity_id
_entity_poly.type
_entity_poly.pdbx_seq_one_letter_code
_entity_poly.pdbx_strand_id
1 'polypeptide(L)'
;MALTGSGQISLGDIAGEFGGDAPHALSEYYDKGNAPSSGEIQLAADFYGTSACSPGTGTGGTETSYGGYTVHTFTSSGTFTVSDDDLYCDILLVGGGGKGGDDWWTGGGGGGAVLYIAGKTVSTGEYAVVIGAGGNDTTGFSVTATAGGDGGDKNYGGGNRANGGGGSHAAGGTGTAPTASGWSVYAGNDGGTGKAGGNNPAGGGGGAGGGTGSGGGFLDWAK
;
A
#
# COMPACT_ATOMS: atom_id res chain seq x y z
N MET A 1 6.28 26.41 -14.91
CA MET A 1 5.21 27.35 -14.46
C MET A 1 4.05 27.22 -15.44
N ALA A 2 2.82 27.00 -14.98
CA ALA A 2 1.70 26.81 -15.91
C ALA A 2 1.53 28.02 -16.84
N LEU A 3 1.16 27.77 -18.08
CA LEU A 3 0.84 28.81 -19.05
C LEU A 3 -0.41 29.60 -18.61
N THR A 4 -0.51 30.86 -19.06
CA THR A 4 -1.67 31.69 -18.73
C THR A 4 -2.99 31.02 -19.13
N GLY A 5 -4.03 31.17 -18.31
CA GLY A 5 -5.37 30.65 -18.60
C GLY A 5 -6.19 31.54 -19.55
N SER A 6 -5.67 32.71 -19.92
CA SER A 6 -6.34 33.64 -20.84
C SER A 6 -5.36 34.71 -21.33
N GLY A 7 -5.71 35.39 -22.40
CA GLY A 7 -4.92 36.47 -22.97
C GLY A 7 -4.10 36.02 -24.17
N GLN A 8 -2.99 36.71 -24.44
CA GLN A 8 -2.10 36.36 -25.55
C GLN A 8 -1.12 35.25 -25.12
N ILE A 9 -0.99 34.23 -25.93
CA ILE A 9 0.01 33.16 -25.77
C ILE A 9 0.86 33.07 -27.05
N SER A 10 2.15 32.95 -26.89
CA SER A 10 3.10 32.84 -28.01
C SER A 10 3.80 31.49 -28.04
N LEU A 11 4.41 31.12 -29.16
CA LEU A 11 5.30 29.95 -29.23
C LEU A 11 6.46 30.06 -28.26
N GLY A 12 6.95 31.26 -27.95
CA GLY A 12 7.99 31.46 -26.95
C GLY A 12 7.52 31.12 -25.51
N ASP A 13 6.25 31.43 -25.19
CA ASP A 13 5.68 31.07 -23.89
C ASP A 13 5.54 29.55 -23.79
N ILE A 14 5.06 28.90 -24.85
CA ILE A 14 4.96 27.43 -24.92
C ILE A 14 6.34 26.78 -24.83
N ALA A 15 7.33 27.31 -25.55
CA ALA A 15 8.71 26.83 -25.48
C ALA A 15 9.32 27.00 -24.09
N GLY A 16 8.99 28.09 -23.39
CA GLY A 16 9.43 28.32 -22.02
C GLY A 16 8.90 27.28 -21.03
N GLU A 17 7.70 26.73 -21.28
CA GLU A 17 7.07 25.73 -20.42
C GLU A 17 7.42 24.30 -20.85
N PHE A 18 7.31 23.99 -22.16
CA PHE A 18 7.45 22.62 -22.67
C PHE A 18 8.83 22.33 -23.31
N GLY A 19 9.72 23.30 -23.30
CA GLY A 19 11.02 23.20 -23.99
C GLY A 19 10.90 23.29 -25.50
N GLY A 20 11.95 22.96 -26.22
CA GLY A 20 12.07 22.98 -27.68
C GLY A 20 13.30 23.77 -28.15
N ASP A 21 13.71 23.54 -29.40
CA ASP A 21 14.87 24.16 -29.99
C ASP A 21 14.47 25.31 -30.93
N ALA A 22 15.12 26.46 -30.82
CA ALA A 22 14.89 27.59 -31.72
C ALA A 22 15.53 27.33 -33.12
N PRO A 23 14.83 27.64 -34.24
CA PRO A 23 13.50 28.24 -34.32
C PRO A 23 12.37 27.25 -34.04
N HIS A 24 11.46 27.62 -33.11
CA HIS A 24 10.35 26.75 -32.68
C HIS A 24 9.35 26.51 -33.81
N ALA A 25 8.89 25.26 -33.93
CA ALA A 25 7.83 24.83 -34.82
C ALA A 25 6.67 24.22 -34.03
N LEU A 26 5.42 24.43 -34.45
CA LEU A 26 4.24 23.85 -33.83
C LEU A 26 4.30 22.31 -33.72
N SER A 27 4.99 21.68 -34.70
CA SER A 27 5.15 20.22 -34.69
C SER A 27 5.95 19.66 -33.51
N GLU A 28 6.69 20.49 -32.79
CA GLU A 28 7.43 20.09 -31.58
C GLU A 28 6.49 19.90 -30.37
N TYR A 29 5.28 20.44 -30.47
CA TYR A 29 4.32 20.51 -29.36
C TYR A 29 3.14 19.55 -29.50
N TYR A 30 3.15 18.62 -30.44
CA TYR A 30 2.24 17.48 -30.44
C TYR A 30 2.39 16.69 -29.13
N ASP A 31 1.30 16.19 -28.60
CA ASP A 31 1.24 15.48 -27.31
C ASP A 31 1.71 16.30 -26.09
N LYS A 32 1.82 17.64 -26.21
CA LYS A 32 2.13 18.56 -25.12
C LYS A 32 0.88 19.32 -24.68
N GLY A 33 0.74 19.57 -23.38
CA GLY A 33 -0.49 20.16 -22.86
C GLY A 33 -1.71 19.32 -23.23
N ASN A 34 -2.68 19.93 -23.90
CA ASN A 34 -3.85 19.26 -24.47
C ASN A 34 -3.76 19.08 -25.99
N ALA A 35 -2.59 19.34 -26.60
CA ALA A 35 -2.43 19.25 -28.04
C ALA A 35 -2.57 17.80 -28.53
N PRO A 36 -3.20 17.60 -29.71
CA PRO A 36 -3.35 16.27 -30.30
C PRO A 36 -2.00 15.68 -30.72
N SER A 37 -1.94 14.37 -30.93
CA SER A 37 -0.75 13.68 -31.45
C SER A 37 -0.46 13.96 -32.93
N SER A 38 -1.42 14.53 -33.65
CA SER A 38 -1.29 14.93 -35.04
C SER A 38 -2.46 15.82 -35.45
N GLY A 39 -2.32 16.59 -36.51
CA GLY A 39 -3.36 17.45 -37.05
C GLY A 39 -3.22 18.91 -36.66
N GLU A 40 -4.32 19.61 -36.46
CA GLU A 40 -4.31 21.03 -36.12
C GLU A 40 -4.05 21.25 -34.64
N ILE A 41 -3.10 22.12 -34.29
CA ILE A 41 -2.84 22.62 -32.95
C ILE A 41 -3.48 23.99 -32.81
N GLN A 42 -4.35 24.15 -31.80
CA GLN A 42 -5.04 25.39 -31.43
C GLN A 42 -4.42 25.98 -30.17
N LEU A 43 -3.54 26.98 -30.30
CA LEU A 43 -2.75 27.53 -29.18
C LEU A 43 -3.58 27.84 -27.95
N ALA A 44 -4.75 28.44 -28.10
CA ALA A 44 -5.60 28.80 -26.96
C ALA A 44 -6.28 27.57 -26.34
N ALA A 45 -6.81 26.66 -27.15
CA ALA A 45 -7.53 25.49 -26.67
C ALA A 45 -6.59 24.44 -26.05
N ASP A 46 -5.40 24.31 -26.64
CA ASP A 46 -4.49 23.21 -26.30
C ASP A 46 -3.50 23.58 -25.21
N PHE A 47 -3.21 24.90 -25.02
CA PHE A 47 -2.14 25.31 -24.10
C PHE A 47 -2.56 26.24 -22.95
N TYR A 48 -3.75 26.87 -22.97
CA TYR A 48 -4.15 27.71 -21.85
C TYR A 48 -4.27 26.91 -20.55
N GLY A 49 -3.59 27.41 -19.51
CA GLY A 49 -3.59 26.77 -18.19
C GLY A 49 -2.88 25.43 -18.11
N THR A 50 -2.20 25.03 -19.19
CA THR A 50 -1.42 23.81 -19.20
C THR A 50 -0.01 24.05 -18.68
N SER A 51 0.62 23.01 -18.20
CA SER A 51 2.04 23.00 -17.79
C SER A 51 2.70 21.74 -18.35
N ALA A 52 4.01 21.83 -18.57
CA ALA A 52 4.84 20.65 -18.76
C ALA A 52 4.91 19.91 -17.41
N CYS A 53 3.86 19.23 -17.03
CA CYS A 53 3.95 18.27 -15.95
C CYS A 53 4.88 17.14 -16.41
N SER A 54 6.15 17.21 -16.07
CA SER A 54 6.89 15.96 -15.89
C SER A 54 6.20 15.25 -14.75
N PRO A 55 5.65 14.06 -14.95
CA PRO A 55 5.13 13.32 -13.82
C PRO A 55 6.26 13.14 -12.81
N GLY A 56 5.97 13.35 -11.53
CA GLY A 56 6.94 13.15 -10.47
C GLY A 56 7.61 11.79 -10.63
N THR A 57 8.90 11.73 -10.38
CA THR A 57 9.69 10.50 -10.46
C THR A 57 9.82 9.90 -9.07
N GLY A 58 9.45 8.63 -8.92
CA GLY A 58 9.66 7.87 -7.69
C GLY A 58 10.95 7.04 -7.80
N THR A 59 11.71 6.97 -6.71
CA THR A 59 12.87 6.08 -6.59
C THR A 59 12.91 5.39 -5.23
N GLY A 60 13.56 4.23 -5.17
CA GLY A 60 13.73 3.45 -3.94
C GLY A 60 13.05 2.09 -3.97
N GLY A 61 13.49 1.18 -3.11
CA GLY A 61 13.09 -0.22 -3.14
C GLY A 61 13.62 -0.96 -4.36
N THR A 62 12.99 -2.08 -4.70
CA THR A 62 13.27 -2.81 -5.95
C THR A 62 12.26 -2.37 -7.01
N GLU A 63 12.78 -1.86 -8.13
CA GLU A 63 11.97 -1.36 -9.23
C GLU A 63 11.69 -2.46 -10.26
N THR A 64 10.43 -2.57 -10.67
CA THR A 64 9.99 -3.44 -11.77
C THR A 64 8.94 -2.71 -12.61
N SER A 65 8.75 -3.13 -13.86
CA SER A 65 7.74 -2.54 -14.74
C SER A 65 6.65 -3.56 -15.04
N TYR A 66 5.40 -3.14 -14.94
CA TYR A 66 4.24 -3.95 -15.27
C TYR A 66 3.11 -3.09 -15.85
N GLY A 67 2.62 -3.45 -17.04
CA GLY A 67 1.45 -2.80 -17.65
C GLY A 67 1.57 -1.28 -17.84
N GLY A 68 2.78 -0.76 -18.09
CA GLY A 68 3.05 0.68 -18.22
C GLY A 68 3.26 1.41 -16.89
N TYR A 69 3.23 0.70 -15.77
CA TYR A 69 3.53 1.22 -14.44
C TYR A 69 4.95 0.87 -14.01
N THR A 70 5.60 1.74 -13.23
CA THR A 70 6.78 1.39 -12.44
C THR A 70 6.31 0.98 -11.04
N VAL A 71 6.74 -0.20 -10.60
CA VAL A 71 6.39 -0.75 -9.28
C VAL A 71 7.62 -0.74 -8.39
N HIS A 72 7.52 -0.06 -7.25
CA HIS A 72 8.54 0.00 -6.21
C HIS A 72 8.20 -0.95 -5.08
N THR A 73 9.01 -1.99 -4.87
CA THR A 73 8.77 -3.01 -3.84
C THR A 73 9.78 -2.89 -2.72
N PHE A 74 9.31 -2.72 -1.49
CA PHE A 74 10.10 -2.69 -0.28
C PHE A 74 9.89 -3.99 0.52
N THR A 75 10.91 -4.84 0.58
CA THR A 75 10.95 -6.05 1.43
C THR A 75 11.82 -5.85 2.69
N SER A 76 12.49 -4.71 2.78
CA SER A 76 13.25 -4.22 3.93
C SER A 76 13.03 -2.71 4.06
N SER A 77 13.27 -2.18 5.25
CA SER A 77 13.13 -0.73 5.49
C SER A 77 14.07 0.08 4.58
N GLY A 78 13.59 1.24 4.15
CA GLY A 78 14.31 2.13 3.24
C GLY A 78 13.62 3.47 3.09
N THR A 79 13.99 4.23 2.07
CA THR A 79 13.40 5.52 1.75
C THR A 79 12.82 5.47 0.34
N PHE A 80 11.60 5.95 0.18
CA PHE A 80 11.00 6.26 -1.12
C PHE A 80 11.16 7.76 -1.35
N THR A 81 11.77 8.15 -2.46
CA THR A 81 12.01 9.56 -2.80
C THR A 81 11.18 9.94 -4.02
N VAL A 82 10.48 11.06 -3.93
CA VAL A 82 9.75 11.68 -5.04
C VAL A 82 10.51 12.94 -5.46
N SER A 83 10.89 13.03 -6.71
CA SER A 83 11.58 14.16 -7.32
C SER A 83 10.78 14.73 -8.50
N ASP A 84 11.26 15.85 -9.03
CA ASP A 84 10.75 16.60 -10.17
C ASP A 84 9.40 17.28 -9.90
N ASP A 85 8.33 16.54 -9.69
CA ASP A 85 6.98 17.05 -9.36
C ASP A 85 6.24 16.06 -8.47
N ASP A 86 5.00 16.36 -8.09
CA ASP A 86 4.13 15.47 -7.34
C ASP A 86 3.88 14.17 -8.12
N LEU A 87 3.99 13.04 -7.43
CA LEU A 87 3.77 11.72 -7.99
C LEU A 87 2.35 11.23 -7.69
N TYR A 88 1.64 10.79 -8.72
CA TYR A 88 0.34 10.15 -8.58
C TYR A 88 0.49 8.63 -8.62
N CYS A 89 0.18 7.95 -7.54
CA CYS A 89 0.43 6.51 -7.43
C CYS A 89 -0.57 5.77 -6.52
N ASP A 90 -0.61 4.47 -6.67
CA ASP A 90 -1.28 3.56 -5.75
C ASP A 90 -0.29 3.07 -4.70
N ILE A 91 -0.74 2.96 -3.45
CA ILE A 91 0.13 2.53 -2.36
C ILE A 91 -0.51 1.37 -1.60
N LEU A 92 0.27 0.31 -1.38
CA LEU A 92 -0.09 -0.85 -0.58
C LEU A 92 0.91 -1.02 0.57
N LEU A 93 0.42 -1.03 1.81
CA LEU A 93 1.22 -1.38 2.99
C LEU A 93 0.67 -2.64 3.65
N VAL A 94 1.58 -3.54 4.03
CA VAL A 94 1.23 -4.80 4.70
C VAL A 94 2.01 -4.91 6.01
N GLY A 95 1.31 -5.00 7.12
CA GLY A 95 1.90 -5.24 8.45
C GLY A 95 2.48 -6.64 8.57
N GLY A 96 3.44 -6.82 9.46
CA GLY A 96 4.00 -8.15 9.76
C GLY A 96 2.93 -9.11 10.28
N GLY A 97 2.98 -10.37 9.91
CA GLY A 97 2.14 -11.40 10.53
C GLY A 97 2.54 -11.66 11.98
N GLY A 98 1.59 -12.04 12.84
CA GLY A 98 1.88 -12.52 14.19
C GLY A 98 2.67 -13.83 14.15
N LYS A 99 3.42 -14.10 15.21
CA LYS A 99 4.12 -15.37 15.36
C LYS A 99 3.13 -16.49 15.73
N GLY A 100 3.40 -17.71 15.35
CA GLY A 100 2.79 -18.86 15.99
C GLY A 100 3.29 -18.99 17.44
N GLY A 101 2.54 -19.64 18.30
CA GLY A 101 3.04 -19.95 19.64
C GLY A 101 4.20 -20.93 19.60
N ASP A 102 5.07 -20.86 20.60
CA ASP A 102 6.36 -21.57 20.62
C ASP A 102 6.36 -22.92 21.38
N ASP A 103 5.21 -23.34 21.94
CA ASP A 103 5.09 -24.57 22.75
C ASP A 103 4.27 -25.65 22.02
N TRP A 104 3.92 -26.73 22.70
CA TRP A 104 3.08 -27.83 22.19
C TRP A 104 1.60 -27.38 22.16
N TRP A 105 0.90 -27.70 21.06
CA TRP A 105 -0.50 -27.32 20.83
C TRP A 105 -0.76 -25.82 20.88
N THR A 106 0.01 -25.08 20.12
CA THR A 106 -0.04 -23.62 20.11
C THR A 106 -0.95 -23.06 19.03
N GLY A 107 -1.45 -21.86 19.25
CA GLY A 107 -2.29 -21.13 18.28
C GLY A 107 -1.47 -20.60 17.08
N GLY A 108 -2.13 -20.43 15.94
CA GLY A 108 -1.54 -19.76 14.77
C GLY A 108 -1.50 -18.25 14.96
N GLY A 109 -0.46 -17.58 14.43
CA GLY A 109 -0.42 -16.11 14.38
C GLY A 109 -1.48 -15.52 13.46
N GLY A 110 -1.98 -14.34 13.77
CA GLY A 110 -2.88 -13.55 12.91
C GLY A 110 -2.16 -12.87 11.76
N GLY A 111 -2.85 -12.58 10.67
CA GLY A 111 -2.31 -11.76 9.57
C GLY A 111 -2.10 -10.30 9.97
N GLY A 112 -1.10 -9.62 9.42
CA GLY A 112 -0.98 -8.17 9.55
C GLY A 112 -2.11 -7.43 8.82
N ALA A 113 -2.32 -6.17 9.16
CA ALA A 113 -3.24 -5.30 8.42
C ALA A 113 -2.73 -5.08 7.00
N VAL A 114 -3.65 -4.97 6.05
CA VAL A 114 -3.38 -4.50 4.70
C VAL A 114 -4.07 -3.15 4.52
N LEU A 115 -3.30 -2.13 4.16
CA LEU A 115 -3.77 -0.78 3.87
C LEU A 115 -3.55 -0.51 2.38
N TYR A 116 -4.56 -0.04 1.68
CA TYR A 116 -4.49 0.31 0.27
C TYR A 116 -5.12 1.68 0.00
N ILE A 117 -4.45 2.48 -0.81
CA ILE A 117 -5.01 3.70 -1.35
C ILE A 117 -4.69 3.78 -2.84
N ALA A 118 -5.72 4.03 -3.65
CA ALA A 118 -5.56 4.28 -5.07
C ALA A 118 -5.42 5.78 -5.33
N GLY A 119 -4.60 6.12 -6.31
CA GLY A 119 -4.52 7.47 -6.84
C GLY A 119 -4.11 8.53 -5.83
N LYS A 120 -3.17 8.23 -4.94
CA LYS A 120 -2.65 9.20 -3.99
C LYS A 120 -1.63 10.12 -4.66
N THR A 121 -1.83 11.41 -4.50
CA THR A 121 -0.79 12.40 -4.80
C THR A 121 0.24 12.40 -3.66
N VAL A 122 1.49 12.17 -4.00
CA VAL A 122 2.64 12.18 -3.09
C VAL A 122 3.56 13.30 -3.54
N SER A 123 3.70 14.34 -2.71
CA SER A 123 4.51 15.51 -3.05
C SER A 123 6.01 15.18 -3.10
N THR A 124 6.78 16.05 -3.74
CA THR A 124 8.25 15.94 -3.75
C THR A 124 8.81 15.85 -2.33
N GLY A 125 9.73 14.92 -2.11
CA GLY A 125 10.33 14.70 -0.80
C GLY A 125 10.76 13.26 -0.54
N GLU A 126 11.22 13.02 0.68
CA GLU A 126 11.67 11.71 1.15
C GLU A 126 10.66 11.12 2.13
N TYR A 127 10.30 9.87 1.91
CA TYR A 127 9.32 9.12 2.70
C TYR A 127 9.98 7.88 3.28
N ALA A 128 10.17 7.87 4.60
CA ALA A 128 10.67 6.69 5.28
C ALA A 128 9.64 5.55 5.19
N VAL A 129 10.09 4.38 4.74
CA VAL A 129 9.33 3.15 4.71
C VAL A 129 9.99 2.18 5.69
N VAL A 130 9.26 1.82 6.75
CA VAL A 130 9.74 0.86 7.75
C VAL A 130 8.96 -0.43 7.58
N ILE A 131 9.64 -1.49 7.22
CA ILE A 131 9.03 -2.82 7.04
C ILE A 131 9.08 -3.59 8.35
N GLY A 132 7.92 -3.94 8.87
CA GLY A 132 7.76 -4.77 10.06
C GLY A 132 8.03 -6.24 9.77
N ALA A 133 9.06 -6.81 10.41
CA ALA A 133 9.21 -8.25 10.49
C ALA A 133 8.05 -8.87 11.30
N GLY A 134 7.98 -10.21 11.37
CA GLY A 134 6.91 -10.90 12.09
C GLY A 134 6.66 -10.32 13.49
N GLY A 135 5.43 -9.98 13.79
CA GLY A 135 4.99 -9.33 15.02
C GLY A 135 5.22 -7.82 15.10
N ASN A 136 5.73 -7.18 14.04
CA ASN A 136 5.99 -5.72 14.02
C ASN A 136 5.18 -5.00 12.94
N ASP A 137 4.92 -3.72 13.20
CA ASP A 137 4.14 -2.87 12.32
C ASP A 137 4.97 -2.39 11.12
N THR A 138 4.34 -2.25 9.95
CA THR A 138 4.90 -1.57 8.79
C THR A 138 4.39 -0.14 8.76
N THR A 139 5.29 0.84 8.59
CA THR A 139 4.92 2.25 8.51
C THR A 139 5.42 2.89 7.23
N GLY A 140 4.66 3.83 6.70
CA GLY A 140 5.03 4.66 5.56
C GLY A 140 3.92 5.66 5.25
N PHE A 141 4.24 6.76 4.59
CA PHE A 141 3.25 7.77 4.16
C PHE A 141 2.32 8.25 5.30
N SER A 142 2.87 8.39 6.51
CA SER A 142 2.17 8.81 7.74
C SER A 142 1.06 7.87 8.21
N VAL A 143 1.06 6.62 7.79
CA VAL A 143 0.14 5.58 8.26
C VAL A 143 0.88 4.35 8.77
N THR A 144 0.19 3.54 9.56
CA THR A 144 0.72 2.32 10.16
C THR A 144 -0.18 1.13 9.81
N ALA A 145 0.37 0.17 9.07
CA ALA A 145 -0.21 -1.15 8.93
C ALA A 145 0.23 -2.00 10.10
N THR A 146 -0.66 -2.20 11.08
CA THR A 146 -0.36 -2.91 12.32
C THR A 146 -0.15 -4.39 12.07
N ALA A 147 0.74 -4.99 12.87
CA ALA A 147 1.01 -6.42 12.81
C ALA A 147 -0.19 -7.26 13.24
N GLY A 148 -0.15 -8.54 12.91
CA GLY A 148 -1.07 -9.56 13.45
C GLY A 148 -0.75 -9.94 14.88
N GLY A 149 -1.75 -10.45 15.61
CA GLY A 149 -1.59 -10.98 16.95
C GLY A 149 -0.88 -12.32 16.97
N ASP A 150 -0.03 -12.54 17.95
CA ASP A 150 0.68 -13.80 18.11
C ASP A 150 -0.28 -14.93 18.53
N GLY A 151 0.00 -16.15 18.12
CA GLY A 151 -0.69 -17.34 18.58
C GLY A 151 -0.46 -17.58 20.07
N GLY A 152 -1.47 -18.08 20.76
CA GLY A 152 -1.37 -18.42 22.17
C GLY A 152 -0.47 -19.65 22.39
N ASP A 153 0.41 -19.57 23.38
CA ASP A 153 1.13 -20.70 23.91
C ASP A 153 0.22 -21.61 24.75
N LYS A 154 0.73 -22.75 25.20
CA LYS A 154 -0.03 -23.72 25.97
C LYS A 154 -0.90 -23.08 27.07
N ASN A 155 -2.22 -23.23 26.94
CA ASN A 155 -3.26 -22.69 27.84
C ASN A 155 -3.44 -21.17 27.81
N TYR A 156 -2.83 -20.46 26.85
CA TYR A 156 -2.99 -19.02 26.69
C TYR A 156 -3.85 -18.67 25.47
N GLY A 157 -4.51 -17.54 25.56
CA GLY A 157 -5.25 -16.94 24.44
C GLY A 157 -4.33 -16.41 23.35
N GLY A 158 -4.88 -16.24 22.17
CA GLY A 158 -4.18 -15.54 21.09
C GLY A 158 -4.02 -14.05 21.39
N GLY A 159 -2.99 -13.41 20.83
CA GLY A 159 -2.72 -11.99 20.97
C GLY A 159 -3.74 -11.14 20.19
N ASN A 160 -4.09 -9.98 20.77
CA ASN A 160 -4.97 -9.00 20.15
C ASN A 160 -4.13 -8.03 19.30
N ARG A 161 -4.42 -7.88 18.00
CA ARG A 161 -3.80 -6.91 17.09
C ARG A 161 -4.66 -6.68 15.86
N ALA A 162 -4.06 -6.28 14.70
CA ALA A 162 -4.80 -6.05 13.47
C ALA A 162 -5.76 -7.20 13.11
N ASN A 163 -5.25 -8.42 13.16
CA ASN A 163 -6.05 -9.64 13.18
C ASN A 163 -5.58 -10.50 14.34
N GLY A 164 -6.51 -11.08 15.08
CA GLY A 164 -6.22 -11.83 16.29
C GLY A 164 -5.46 -13.13 16.03
N GLY A 165 -4.53 -13.48 16.93
CA GLY A 165 -3.90 -14.80 16.94
C GLY A 165 -4.84 -15.89 17.44
N GLY A 166 -4.63 -17.14 17.05
CA GLY A 166 -5.39 -18.29 17.54
C GLY A 166 -5.04 -18.63 19.00
N GLY A 167 -6.01 -19.05 19.79
CA GLY A 167 -5.79 -19.51 21.15
C GLY A 167 -5.28 -20.95 21.22
N SER A 168 -4.54 -21.27 22.29
CA SER A 168 -4.19 -22.64 22.69
C SER A 168 -5.00 -23.00 23.93
N HIS A 169 -5.95 -23.90 23.83
CA HIS A 169 -6.90 -24.24 24.92
C HIS A 169 -7.67 -23.03 25.52
N ALA A 170 -7.62 -21.89 24.85
CA ALA A 170 -8.18 -20.62 25.29
C ALA A 170 -8.77 -19.86 24.10
N ALA A 171 -9.37 -18.72 24.37
CA ALA A 171 -9.94 -17.85 23.33
C ALA A 171 -8.86 -17.39 22.34
N GLY A 172 -9.25 -17.22 21.07
CA GLY A 172 -8.44 -16.48 20.12
C GLY A 172 -8.35 -15.01 20.50
N GLY A 173 -7.34 -14.31 19.95
CA GLY A 173 -7.18 -12.87 20.11
C GLY A 173 -8.23 -12.10 19.30
N THR A 174 -8.57 -10.91 19.77
CA THR A 174 -9.47 -10.00 19.08
C THR A 174 -8.73 -9.22 18.00
N GLY A 175 -9.32 -9.17 16.81
CA GLY A 175 -8.85 -8.33 15.72
C GLY A 175 -9.29 -6.86 15.92
N THR A 176 -8.39 -5.91 15.69
CA THR A 176 -8.68 -4.48 15.74
C THR A 176 -8.05 -3.79 14.55
N ALA A 177 -8.88 -3.36 13.60
CA ALA A 177 -8.41 -2.66 12.43
C ALA A 177 -7.74 -1.32 12.80
N PRO A 178 -6.57 -1.00 12.24
CA PRO A 178 -5.97 0.32 12.43
C PRO A 178 -6.82 1.41 11.77
N THR A 179 -6.72 2.63 12.29
CA THR A 179 -7.37 3.79 11.68
C THR A 179 -6.43 4.44 10.66
N ALA A 180 -6.86 4.53 9.40
CA ALA A 180 -6.11 5.20 8.34
C ALA A 180 -7.11 5.96 7.45
N SER A 181 -7.22 7.28 7.66
CA SER A 181 -8.17 8.11 6.92
C SER A 181 -7.86 8.14 5.42
N GLY A 182 -8.84 7.86 4.58
CA GLY A 182 -8.72 7.81 3.13
C GLY A 182 -8.15 6.49 2.58
N TRP A 183 -7.76 5.54 3.44
CA TRP A 183 -7.26 4.23 3.03
C TRP A 183 -8.33 3.15 3.17
N SER A 184 -8.31 2.18 2.27
CA SER A 184 -9.02 0.92 2.47
C SER A 184 -8.23 0.05 3.44
N VAL A 185 -8.88 -0.39 4.52
CA VAL A 185 -8.25 -1.17 5.59
C VAL A 185 -8.84 -2.57 5.62
N TYR A 186 -7.98 -3.57 5.52
CA TYR A 186 -8.33 -4.98 5.59
C TYR A 186 -7.70 -5.60 6.84
N ALA A 187 -8.47 -5.66 7.92
CA ALA A 187 -8.07 -6.16 9.23
C ALA A 187 -9.31 -6.30 10.12
N GLY A 188 -9.13 -6.64 11.39
CA GLY A 188 -10.20 -6.67 12.39
C GLY A 188 -10.85 -8.04 12.56
N ASN A 189 -10.24 -9.10 12.05
CA ASN A 189 -10.76 -10.46 12.20
C ASN A 189 -10.19 -11.15 13.44
N ASP A 190 -11.05 -11.78 14.22
CA ASP A 190 -10.65 -12.49 15.44
C ASP A 190 -9.92 -13.80 15.12
N GLY A 191 -9.04 -14.21 16.00
CA GLY A 191 -8.45 -15.55 15.99
C GLY A 191 -9.42 -16.62 16.49
N GLY A 192 -9.23 -17.85 16.03
CA GLY A 192 -10.02 -19.00 16.47
C GLY A 192 -9.70 -19.43 17.89
N THR A 193 -10.71 -19.91 18.63
CA THR A 193 -10.56 -20.48 19.95
C THR A 193 -9.92 -21.88 19.87
N GLY A 194 -8.90 -22.13 20.69
CA GLY A 194 -8.38 -23.48 20.93
C GLY A 194 -9.30 -24.28 21.83
N LYS A 195 -9.36 -25.59 21.65
CA LYS A 195 -10.25 -26.48 22.44
C LYS A 195 -9.45 -27.26 23.49
N ALA A 196 -9.88 -27.19 24.72
CA ALA A 196 -9.34 -28.00 25.81
C ALA A 196 -9.85 -29.46 25.76
N GLY A 197 -8.95 -30.43 25.97
CA GLY A 197 -9.26 -31.85 26.12
C GLY A 197 -8.70 -32.73 24.99
N GLY A 198 -8.48 -34.00 25.18
CA GLY A 198 -8.08 -35.02 24.24
C GLY A 198 -6.87 -34.64 23.38
N ASN A 199 -7.03 -34.63 22.08
CA ASN A 199 -5.99 -34.29 21.11
C ASN A 199 -5.90 -32.76 20.82
N ASN A 200 -6.39 -31.92 21.67
CA ASN A 200 -6.17 -30.47 21.84
C ASN A 200 -5.89 -29.63 20.56
N PRO A 201 -6.84 -29.49 19.63
CA PRO A 201 -6.65 -28.66 18.47
C PRO A 201 -6.54 -27.17 18.86
N ALA A 202 -5.51 -26.52 18.32
CA ALA A 202 -5.27 -25.09 18.48
C ALA A 202 -6.13 -24.26 17.52
N GLY A 203 -6.39 -23.03 17.85
CA GLY A 203 -7.11 -22.09 17.01
C GLY A 203 -6.23 -21.50 15.89
N GLY A 204 -6.83 -21.28 14.73
CA GLY A 204 -6.18 -20.54 13.65
C GLY A 204 -6.18 -19.04 13.91
N GLY A 205 -5.17 -18.31 13.39
CA GLY A 205 -5.15 -16.85 13.43
C GLY A 205 -6.19 -16.24 12.46
N GLY A 206 -6.63 -15.03 12.73
CA GLY A 206 -7.49 -14.23 11.84
C GLY A 206 -6.73 -13.77 10.59
N GLY A 207 -7.38 -13.76 9.45
CA GLY A 207 -6.79 -13.30 8.18
C GLY A 207 -7.14 -11.86 7.85
N ALA A 208 -6.28 -11.18 7.07
CA ALA A 208 -6.46 -9.81 6.61
C ALA A 208 -7.49 -9.72 5.50
N GLY A 209 -8.56 -9.74 5.34
CA GLY A 209 -9.54 -9.77 4.23
C GLY A 209 -10.36 -11.06 4.16
N GLY A 210 -10.06 -12.01 5.02
CA GLY A 210 -10.84 -13.22 5.23
C GLY A 210 -11.76 -13.09 6.44
N GLY A 211 -12.54 -14.12 6.71
CA GLY A 211 -13.29 -14.18 7.97
C GLY A 211 -12.42 -14.42 9.21
N THR A 212 -13.06 -14.48 10.36
CA THR A 212 -12.41 -14.85 11.63
C THR A 212 -11.73 -16.21 11.52
N GLY A 213 -10.63 -16.39 12.26
CA GLY A 213 -9.95 -17.68 12.34
C GLY A 213 -10.88 -18.76 12.86
N SER A 214 -10.88 -19.94 12.23
CA SER A 214 -11.66 -21.06 12.72
C SER A 214 -10.99 -21.70 13.93
N GLY A 215 -11.80 -22.10 14.90
CA GLY A 215 -11.34 -22.99 15.97
C GLY A 215 -10.93 -24.34 15.39
N GLY A 216 -9.83 -24.91 15.90
CA GLY A 216 -9.38 -26.22 15.46
C GLY A 216 -10.47 -27.27 15.64
N GLY A 217 -10.95 -27.84 14.56
CA GLY A 217 -11.80 -29.02 14.56
C GLY A 217 -10.96 -30.26 14.37
N PHE A 218 -11.24 -31.31 15.11
CA PHE A 218 -10.65 -32.60 14.90
C PHE A 218 -11.25 -33.20 13.62
N LEU A 219 -10.46 -33.42 12.59
CA LEU A 219 -10.84 -34.33 11.52
C LEU A 219 -10.60 -35.75 12.02
N ASP A 220 -11.71 -36.41 12.43
CA ASP A 220 -11.70 -37.83 12.76
C ASP A 220 -11.36 -38.64 11.49
N TRP A 221 -10.13 -39.09 11.39
CA TRP A 221 -9.63 -39.99 10.35
C TRP A 221 -9.94 -41.47 10.63
N ALA A 222 -10.82 -41.74 11.58
CA ALA A 222 -11.29 -43.09 11.90
C ALA A 222 -12.59 -43.38 11.14
N LYS A 223 -12.50 -43.69 9.86
CA LYS A 223 -13.44 -44.57 9.13
C LYS A 223 -12.71 -45.35 8.05
#